data_2ef515cfd394d02b2d0bb954491f5f3e
#
_entry.id   2ef515cfd394d02b2d0bb954491f5f3e
#
_cell.length_a   1.000
_cell.length_b   1.000
_cell.length_c   1.000
_cell.angle_alpha   90.00
_cell.angle_beta   90.00
_cell.angle_gamma   90.00
#
_symmetry.space_group_name_H-M   'P 1'
#
loop_
_entity.id
_entity.type
_entity.pdbx_description
1 polymer ?
#
loop_
_entity_poly.entity_id
_entity_poly.type
_entity_poly.pdbx_seq_one_letter_code
_entity_poly.pdbx_strand_id
1 'polypeptide(L)'
;MPKPILLICDDEEGIRESFKLILEDQYDLKFAHNGVDALEQLKSINPKAMLLDIKMPKVHGMEILKQIKKSNPSLPVIIVTGYQSVEMAQEAIKNGASDYIPKPFESKQILKAIAAVTK
;
A
#
# COMPACT_ATOMS: atom_id res chain seq x y z
N MET A 1 -17.75 -2.34 -16.74
CA MET A 1 -16.40 -1.74 -16.61
C MET A 1 -15.58 -2.52 -15.60
N PRO A 2 -14.36 -2.89 -15.94
CA PRO A 2 -13.51 -3.57 -14.96
C PRO A 2 -13.15 -2.62 -13.82
N LYS A 3 -13.06 -3.17 -12.63
CA LYS A 3 -12.66 -2.41 -11.46
C LYS A 3 -11.16 -2.10 -11.54
N PRO A 4 -10.74 -0.92 -11.09
CA PRO A 4 -9.30 -0.64 -11.01
C PRO A 4 -8.61 -1.58 -10.01
N ILE A 5 -7.38 -1.95 -10.32
CA ILE A 5 -6.60 -2.87 -9.47
C ILE A 5 -5.92 -2.10 -8.36
N LEU A 6 -5.98 -2.63 -7.15
CA LEU A 6 -5.18 -2.18 -6.01
C LEU A 6 -4.28 -3.34 -5.58
N LEU A 7 -3.01 -3.05 -5.36
CA LEU A 7 -2.08 -4.02 -4.78
C LEU A 7 -1.91 -3.72 -3.30
N ILE A 8 -2.15 -4.73 -2.47
CA ILE A 8 -2.07 -4.59 -1.01
C ILE A 8 -0.96 -5.50 -0.51
N CYS A 9 0.05 -4.92 0.10
CA CYS A 9 1.20 -5.63 0.65
C CYS A 9 1.19 -5.54 2.17
N ASP A 10 0.81 -6.64 2.83
CA ASP A 10 0.73 -6.72 4.29
C ASP A 10 0.85 -8.19 4.68
N ASP A 11 1.65 -8.49 5.70
CA ASP A 11 1.87 -9.86 6.15
C ASP A 11 0.82 -10.36 7.14
N GLU A 12 -0.07 -9.47 7.62
CA GLU A 12 -1.11 -9.82 8.58
C GLU A 12 -2.40 -10.20 7.87
N GLU A 13 -2.85 -11.43 8.04
CA GLU A 13 -4.08 -11.93 7.41
C GLU A 13 -5.30 -11.10 7.80
N GLY A 14 -5.41 -10.76 9.10
CA GLY A 14 -6.55 -9.97 9.57
C GLY A 14 -6.64 -8.60 8.93
N ILE A 15 -5.50 -7.99 8.66
CA ILE A 15 -5.46 -6.69 7.98
C ILE A 15 -5.86 -6.84 6.51
N ARG A 16 -5.36 -7.88 5.84
CA ARG A 16 -5.77 -8.15 4.44
C ARG A 16 -7.27 -8.37 4.34
N GLU A 17 -7.86 -9.11 5.27
CA GLU A 17 -9.30 -9.34 5.32
C GLU A 17 -10.07 -8.03 5.57
N SER A 18 -9.54 -7.14 6.42
CA SER A 18 -10.15 -5.83 6.64
C SER A 18 -10.18 -5.01 5.36
N PHE A 19 -9.09 -4.97 4.62
CA PHE A 19 -9.04 -4.26 3.33
C PHE A 19 -10.02 -4.86 2.32
N LYS A 20 -10.15 -6.18 2.31
CA LYS A 20 -11.09 -6.86 1.42
C LYS A 20 -12.51 -6.40 1.71
N LEU A 21 -12.92 -6.37 2.99
CA LEU A 21 -14.24 -5.93 3.38
C LEU A 21 -14.50 -4.46 3.00
N ILE A 22 -13.49 -3.61 3.12
CA ILE A 22 -13.64 -2.18 2.84
C ILE A 22 -13.69 -1.91 1.33
N LEU A 23 -12.91 -2.63 0.54
CA LEU A 23 -12.55 -2.20 -0.82
C LEU A 23 -13.04 -3.09 -1.94
N GLU A 24 -13.44 -4.34 -1.66
CA GLU A 24 -13.72 -5.30 -2.75
C GLU A 24 -14.87 -4.92 -3.67
N ASP A 25 -15.81 -4.11 -3.18
CA ASP A 25 -16.94 -3.69 -4.02
C ASP A 25 -16.51 -2.71 -5.11
N GLN A 26 -15.47 -1.93 -4.89
CA GLN A 26 -15.05 -0.86 -5.78
C GLN A 26 -13.75 -1.16 -6.54
N TYR A 27 -12.95 -2.09 -6.05
CA TYR A 27 -11.61 -2.34 -6.59
C TYR A 27 -11.35 -3.84 -6.76
N ASP A 28 -10.51 -4.16 -7.74
CA ASP A 28 -10.00 -5.52 -7.92
C ASP A 28 -8.73 -5.64 -7.08
N LEU A 29 -8.77 -6.43 -6.01
CA LEU A 29 -7.70 -6.49 -5.03
C LEU A 29 -6.73 -7.61 -5.35
N LYS A 30 -5.43 -7.27 -5.35
CA LYS A 30 -4.33 -8.22 -5.41
C LYS A 30 -3.54 -8.10 -4.13
N PHE A 31 -3.11 -9.22 -3.58
CA PHE A 31 -2.43 -9.26 -2.28
C PHE A 31 -1.02 -9.79 -2.43
N ALA A 32 -0.10 -9.14 -1.75
CA ALA A 32 1.29 -9.60 -1.61
C ALA A 32 1.57 -9.80 -0.12
N HIS A 33 2.29 -10.86 0.20
CA HIS A 33 2.59 -11.21 1.60
C HIS A 33 3.84 -10.51 2.11
N ASN A 34 4.68 -10.03 1.21
CA ASN A 34 5.92 -9.36 1.57
C ASN A 34 6.39 -8.48 0.40
N GLY A 35 7.47 -7.73 0.64
CA GLY A 35 7.97 -6.79 -0.37
C GLY A 35 8.49 -7.45 -1.64
N VAL A 36 9.11 -8.62 -1.53
CA VAL A 36 9.63 -9.35 -2.68
C VAL A 36 8.47 -9.79 -3.59
N ASP A 37 7.41 -10.33 -2.99
CA ASP A 37 6.22 -10.73 -3.72
C ASP A 37 5.56 -9.51 -4.41
N ALA A 38 5.50 -8.38 -3.70
CA ALA A 38 4.93 -7.15 -4.27
C ALA A 38 5.72 -6.71 -5.51
N LEU A 39 7.05 -6.68 -5.42
CA LEU A 39 7.89 -6.30 -6.54
C LEU A 39 7.71 -7.25 -7.72
N GLU A 40 7.59 -8.53 -7.45
CA GLU A 40 7.38 -9.54 -8.49
C GLU A 40 6.03 -9.34 -9.18
N GLN A 41 4.96 -9.10 -8.42
CA GLN A 41 3.63 -8.87 -8.99
C GLN A 41 3.60 -7.60 -9.85
N LEU A 42 4.33 -6.56 -9.46
CA LEU A 42 4.36 -5.30 -10.21
C LEU A 42 4.95 -5.45 -11.62
N LYS A 43 5.65 -6.53 -11.88
CA LYS A 43 6.17 -6.82 -13.23
C LYS A 43 5.04 -7.24 -14.20
N SER A 44 3.94 -7.74 -13.69
CA SER A 44 2.86 -8.29 -14.51
C SER A 44 1.50 -7.62 -14.32
N ILE A 45 1.33 -6.80 -13.30
CA ILE A 45 0.09 -6.07 -13.08
C ILE A 45 0.36 -4.57 -13.08
N ASN A 46 -0.68 -3.79 -13.34
CA ASN A 46 -0.58 -2.33 -13.40
C ASN A 46 -1.63 -1.72 -12.46
N PRO A 47 -1.38 -1.73 -11.14
CA PRO A 47 -2.37 -1.23 -10.21
C PRO A 47 -2.51 0.29 -10.28
N LYS A 48 -3.70 0.79 -9.92
CA LYS A 48 -3.95 2.23 -9.83
C LYS A 48 -3.34 2.83 -8.58
N ALA A 49 -3.19 2.03 -7.53
CA ALA A 49 -2.58 2.45 -6.27
C ALA A 49 -2.12 1.22 -5.51
N MET A 50 -1.26 1.43 -4.52
CA MET A 50 -0.74 0.36 -3.68
C MET A 50 -0.86 0.76 -2.22
N LEU A 51 -1.27 -0.19 -1.38
CA LEU A 51 -1.22 -0.07 0.08
C LEU A 51 -0.04 -0.90 0.56
N LEU A 52 0.85 -0.30 1.32
CA LEU A 52 2.10 -0.94 1.75
C LEU A 52 2.32 -0.79 3.24
N ASP A 53 2.48 -1.91 3.95
CA ASP A 53 2.95 -1.90 5.32
C ASP A 53 4.47 -1.95 5.33
N ILE A 54 5.10 -1.02 6.04
CA ILE A 54 6.57 -0.97 6.15
C ILE A 54 7.09 -1.68 7.39
N LYS A 55 6.21 -2.17 8.25
CA LYS A 55 6.58 -2.91 9.46
C LYS A 55 6.44 -4.41 9.23
N MET A 56 7.22 -4.94 8.29
CA MET A 56 7.21 -6.36 7.99
C MET A 56 8.57 -6.98 8.37
N PRO A 57 8.56 -8.21 8.92
CA PRO A 57 9.82 -8.87 9.25
C PRO A 57 10.62 -9.20 8.00
N LYS A 58 11.94 -9.30 8.14
CA LYS A 58 12.90 -9.72 7.12
C LYS A 58 13.17 -8.71 5.99
N VAL A 59 12.30 -7.75 5.77
CA VAL A 59 12.50 -6.78 4.71
C VAL A 59 12.34 -5.38 5.29
N HIS A 60 13.29 -4.52 4.98
CA HIS A 60 13.21 -3.12 5.39
C HIS A 60 12.14 -2.45 4.52
N GLY A 61 10.97 -2.18 5.10
CA GLY A 61 9.84 -1.65 4.34
C GLY A 61 10.13 -0.35 3.60
N MET A 62 10.95 0.52 4.20
CA MET A 62 11.35 1.76 3.54
C MET A 62 12.17 1.49 2.29
N GLU A 63 13.04 0.47 2.34
CA GLU A 63 13.81 0.06 1.16
C GLU A 63 12.91 -0.47 0.05
N ILE A 64 11.88 -1.23 0.42
CA ILE A 64 10.89 -1.72 -0.55
C ILE A 64 10.17 -0.55 -1.20
N LEU A 65 9.78 0.46 -0.42
CA LEU A 65 9.14 1.67 -0.96
C LEU A 65 10.05 2.34 -1.99
N LYS A 66 11.33 2.49 -1.69
CA LYS A 66 12.30 3.08 -2.61
C LYS A 66 12.38 2.30 -3.91
N GLN A 67 12.45 0.97 -3.82
CA GLN A 67 12.53 0.12 -5.01
C GLN A 67 11.25 0.19 -5.84
N ILE A 68 10.09 0.20 -5.20
CA ILE A 68 8.81 0.32 -5.89
C ILE A 68 8.75 1.63 -6.66
N LYS A 69 9.10 2.74 -6.01
CA LYS A 69 9.03 4.07 -6.64
C LYS A 69 10.07 4.25 -7.73
N LYS A 70 11.21 3.58 -7.62
CA LYS A 70 12.23 3.60 -8.67
C LYS A 70 11.74 2.92 -9.93
N SER A 71 11.07 1.77 -9.80
CA SER A 71 10.57 0.99 -10.94
C SER A 71 9.21 1.48 -11.44
N ASN A 72 8.42 2.10 -10.57
CA ASN A 72 7.06 2.52 -10.85
C ASN A 72 6.85 3.94 -10.33
N PRO A 73 7.52 4.94 -10.93
CA PRO A 73 7.52 6.30 -10.35
C PRO A 73 6.15 6.97 -10.32
N SER A 74 5.24 6.55 -11.18
CA SER A 74 3.88 7.14 -11.22
C SER A 74 2.88 6.41 -10.32
N LEU A 75 3.27 5.29 -9.73
CA LEU A 75 2.35 4.51 -8.89
C LEU A 75 2.15 5.20 -7.54
N PRO A 76 0.91 5.59 -7.18
CA PRO A 76 0.65 6.09 -5.84
C PRO A 76 0.81 4.97 -4.81
N VAL A 77 1.59 5.21 -3.76
CA VAL A 77 1.80 4.25 -2.69
C VAL A 77 1.35 4.88 -1.37
N ILE A 78 0.39 4.25 -0.72
CA ILE A 78 -0.13 4.68 0.58
C ILE A 78 0.44 3.74 1.63
N ILE A 79 1.17 4.29 2.59
CA ILE A 79 1.71 3.51 3.69
C ILE A 79 0.63 3.31 4.74
N VAL A 80 0.38 2.06 5.13
CA VAL A 80 -0.56 1.72 6.21
C VAL A 80 0.18 0.80 7.17
N THR A 81 0.57 1.32 8.34
CA THR A 81 1.50 0.60 9.21
C THR A 81 1.25 0.86 10.69
N GLY A 82 1.71 -0.08 11.53
CA GLY A 82 1.70 0.08 12.98
C GLY A 82 2.76 1.03 13.51
N TYR A 83 3.73 1.43 12.69
CA TYR A 83 4.68 2.48 13.09
C TYR A 83 3.95 3.82 13.14
N GLN A 84 4.03 4.50 14.30
CA GLN A 84 3.37 5.79 14.50
C GLN A 84 4.39 6.90 14.76
N SER A 85 5.56 6.79 14.17
CA SER A 85 6.64 7.76 14.31
C SER A 85 6.51 8.86 13.27
N VAL A 86 6.64 10.10 13.72
CA VAL A 86 6.66 11.26 12.82
C VAL A 86 7.84 11.16 11.86
N GLU A 87 9.00 10.69 12.34
CA GLU A 87 10.20 10.52 11.51
C GLU A 87 9.95 9.50 10.40
N MET A 88 9.30 8.40 10.71
CA MET A 88 8.99 7.37 9.70
C MET A 88 8.01 7.89 8.66
N ALA A 89 7.00 8.64 9.09
CA ALA A 89 6.04 9.25 8.16
C ALA A 89 6.74 10.23 7.23
N GLN A 90 7.59 11.10 7.77
CA GLN A 90 8.33 12.07 6.97
C GLN A 90 9.28 11.37 5.98
N GLU A 91 9.95 10.33 6.42
CA GLU A 91 10.84 9.56 5.56
C GLU A 91 10.09 8.88 4.43
N ALA A 92 8.92 8.30 4.72
CA ALA A 92 8.08 7.67 3.70
C ALA A 92 7.65 8.67 2.63
N ILE A 93 7.15 9.82 3.04
CA ILE A 93 6.73 10.87 2.10
C ILE A 93 7.93 11.36 1.26
N LYS A 94 9.07 11.54 1.89
CA LYS A 94 10.30 11.93 1.19
C LYS A 94 10.70 10.90 0.14
N ASN A 95 10.45 9.64 0.38
CA ASN A 95 10.76 8.56 -0.56
C ASN A 95 9.64 8.25 -1.54
N GLY A 96 8.64 9.11 -1.61
CA GLY A 96 7.63 9.05 -2.66
C GLY A 96 6.27 8.49 -2.27
N ALA A 97 6.03 8.19 -0.98
CA ALA A 97 4.71 7.78 -0.54
C ALA A 97 3.71 8.93 -0.71
N SER A 98 2.51 8.59 -1.12
CA SER A 98 1.45 9.58 -1.33
C SER A 98 0.74 9.92 -0.02
N ASP A 99 0.72 9.01 0.94
CA ASP A 99 0.05 9.21 2.22
C ASP A 99 0.59 8.21 3.24
N TYR A 100 0.33 8.44 4.50
CA TYR A 100 0.77 7.61 5.61
C TYR A 100 -0.36 7.47 6.62
N ILE A 101 -0.87 6.25 6.79
CA ILE A 101 -2.01 5.97 7.68
C ILE A 101 -1.57 5.02 8.78
N PRO A 102 -1.64 5.42 10.05
CA PRO A 102 -1.28 4.51 11.14
C PRO A 102 -2.37 3.47 11.40
N LYS A 103 -1.97 2.29 11.85
CA LYS A 103 -2.90 1.27 12.35
C LYS A 103 -3.14 1.51 13.84
N PRO A 104 -4.35 1.30 14.35
CA PRO A 104 -5.56 0.91 13.62
C PRO A 104 -6.14 2.07 12.82
N PHE A 105 -6.81 1.75 11.74
CA PHE A 105 -7.40 2.74 10.84
C PHE A 105 -8.91 2.61 10.78
N GLU A 106 -9.57 3.65 10.31
CA GLU A 106 -11.00 3.60 10.01
C GLU A 106 -11.22 3.43 8.51
N SER A 107 -12.33 2.79 8.14
CA SER A 107 -12.67 2.55 6.73
C SER A 107 -12.67 3.83 5.93
N LYS A 108 -13.20 4.91 6.49
CA LYS A 108 -13.26 6.22 5.81
C LYS A 108 -11.89 6.76 5.46
N GLN A 109 -10.88 6.55 6.33
CA GLN A 109 -9.52 7.00 6.07
C GLN A 109 -8.97 6.31 4.83
N ILE A 110 -9.16 5.00 4.74
CA ILE A 110 -8.67 4.20 3.62
C ILE A 110 -9.35 4.59 2.32
N LEU A 111 -10.68 4.66 2.33
CA LEU A 111 -11.45 5.01 1.14
C LEU A 111 -11.09 6.39 0.63
N LYS A 112 -10.97 7.36 1.52
CA LYS A 112 -10.64 8.75 1.16
C LYS A 112 -9.23 8.85 0.58
N ALA A 113 -8.27 8.17 1.20
CA ALA A 113 -6.87 8.21 0.75
C ALA A 113 -6.73 7.61 -0.65
N ILE A 114 -7.38 6.48 -0.90
CA ILE A 114 -7.34 5.83 -2.20
C ILE A 114 -8.03 6.70 -3.26
N ALA A 115 -9.22 7.23 -2.95
CA ALA A 115 -9.95 8.08 -3.87
C ALA A 115 -9.14 9.31 -4.29
N ALA A 116 -8.38 9.87 -3.36
CA ALA A 116 -7.56 11.06 -3.63
C ALA A 116 -6.46 10.82 -4.66
N VAL A 117 -5.95 9.58 -4.76
CA VAL A 117 -4.83 9.24 -5.65
C VAL A 117 -5.25 8.47 -6.90
N THR A 118 -6.50 8.06 -7.00
CA THR A 118 -7.00 7.26 -8.15
C THR A 118 -7.94 8.02 -9.06
N LYS A 119 -8.03 9.29 -8.89
CA LYS A 119 -8.87 10.15 -9.76
C LYS A 119 -8.42 10.14 -11.19
#